data_65f0873ac6898efd6cb9b28e39757432
#
_entry.id   65f0873ac6898efd6cb9b28e39757432
#
_cell.length_a   1.000
_cell.length_b   1.000
_cell.length_c   1.000
_cell.angle_alpha   90.00
_cell.angle_beta   90.00
_cell.angle_gamma   90.00
#
_symmetry.space_group_name_H-M   'P 1'
#
loop_
_entity.id
_entity.type
_entity.pdbx_description
1 polymer ?
#
loop_
_entity_poly.entity_id
_entity_poly.type
_entity_poly.pdbx_seq_one_letter_code
_entity_poly.pdbx_strand_id
1 'polypeptide(L)'
;NKNEIKKDKLEIKLLNKNIDFLSIVFNFENKNYFVNNAEYGEFESLQNFKNIISLSSQKLSNEFQINISDKFIAYDCMVFLLDPSVRPDNLFNIVKYLDPQSEINKKSSIDEYMEFFQSKYNSIIKSIKEFELDTSLYQLYKDVDFPMLKILSEMENEGISVSKEKMKKLSKSLSSKLTNLQNKCYKITEKEFNLNSPKQLSEIFFNELKYPVLKKTPKGAPSTDASVLDELAKNYDLPKHILKYRELEKIRSTYVDGLLPEVTHDSKIHTHYNLFGTTTGRLSSEKPNLQNIPNKTELGQQIRDFFI
;
A
#
# COMPACT_ATOMS: atom_id res chain seq x y z
N ASN A 1 -43.23 1.76 -4.82
CA ASN A 1 -43.09 1.02 -3.55
C ASN A 1 -41.94 0.02 -3.49
N LYS A 2 -41.13 -0.13 -4.58
CA LYS A 2 -39.87 -0.85 -4.53
C LYS A 2 -38.76 -0.07 -3.81
N ASN A 3 -38.84 1.25 -3.76
CA ASN A 3 -37.84 2.12 -3.10
C ASN A 3 -38.06 2.23 -1.57
N GLU A 4 -39.26 2.02 -1.06
CA GLU A 4 -39.53 1.99 0.40
C GLU A 4 -39.06 0.68 1.02
N ILE A 5 -39.25 -0.46 0.33
CA ILE A 5 -38.76 -1.77 0.80
C ILE A 5 -37.22 -1.84 0.85
N LYS A 6 -36.51 -1.07 -0.01
CA LYS A 6 -35.04 -0.98 0.03
C LYS A 6 -34.51 -0.20 1.22
N LYS A 7 -35.23 0.86 1.66
CA LYS A 7 -34.80 1.68 2.81
C LYS A 7 -34.88 0.91 4.14
N ASP A 8 -35.93 0.12 4.34
CA ASP A 8 -36.12 -0.67 5.57
C ASP A 8 -35.10 -1.80 5.74
N LYS A 9 -34.48 -2.28 4.65
CA LYS A 9 -33.43 -3.30 4.72
C LYS A 9 -32.06 -2.76 5.16
N LEU A 10 -31.77 -1.49 4.92
CA LEU A 10 -30.51 -0.83 5.29
C LEU A 10 -30.45 -0.38 6.76
N GLU A 11 -31.58 -0.29 7.46
CA GLU A 11 -31.66 0.16 8.86
C GLU A 11 -31.55 -0.96 9.89
N ILE A 12 -31.26 -2.21 9.50
CA ILE A 12 -30.99 -3.27 10.48
C ILE A 12 -29.60 -3.03 11.09
N LYS A 13 -29.49 -2.03 11.95
CA LYS A 13 -28.41 -1.97 12.94
C LYS A 13 -28.56 -3.18 13.85
N LEU A 14 -27.68 -4.17 13.67
CA LEU A 14 -27.60 -5.32 14.58
C LEU A 14 -27.02 -4.87 15.93
N LEU A 15 -27.82 -4.16 16.71
CA LEU A 15 -27.57 -3.96 18.12
C LEU A 15 -28.04 -5.24 18.84
N ASN A 16 -27.07 -6.08 19.26
CA ASN A 16 -27.25 -7.20 20.19
C ASN A 16 -28.02 -8.46 19.72
N LYS A 17 -27.91 -8.89 18.46
CA LYS A 17 -28.37 -10.24 18.07
C LYS A 17 -27.19 -11.19 17.88
N ASN A 18 -27.24 -12.34 18.55
CA ASN A 18 -26.35 -13.47 18.23
C ASN A 18 -26.75 -14.04 16.86
N ILE A 19 -25.89 -13.91 15.85
CA ILE A 19 -26.11 -14.47 14.53
C ILE A 19 -25.53 -15.88 14.52
N ASP A 20 -26.41 -16.89 14.46
CA ASP A 20 -26.03 -18.30 14.48
C ASP A 20 -25.58 -18.85 13.12
N PHE A 21 -25.74 -18.07 12.05
CA PHE A 21 -25.42 -18.47 10.69
C PHE A 21 -23.97 -18.14 10.31
N LEU A 22 -23.42 -18.91 9.40
CA LEU A 22 -22.17 -18.56 8.73
C LEU A 22 -22.41 -17.27 7.91
N SER A 23 -21.67 -16.22 8.21
CA SER A 23 -21.84 -14.91 7.57
C SER A 23 -20.59 -14.52 6.81
N ILE A 24 -20.79 -13.99 5.59
CA ILE A 24 -19.74 -13.32 4.83
C ILE A 24 -19.64 -11.90 5.36
N VAL A 25 -18.46 -11.49 5.82
CA VAL A 25 -18.20 -10.15 6.36
C VAL A 25 -17.12 -9.44 5.53
N PHE A 26 -17.28 -8.13 5.36
CA PHE A 26 -16.32 -7.32 4.62
C PHE A 26 -16.39 -5.85 5.05
N ASN A 27 -15.32 -5.10 4.76
CA ASN A 27 -15.28 -3.65 4.93
C ASN A 27 -15.44 -2.95 3.58
N PHE A 28 -16.27 -1.91 3.55
CA PHE A 28 -16.46 -1.04 2.41
C PHE A 28 -16.52 0.42 2.90
N GLU A 29 -15.70 1.29 2.34
CA GLU A 29 -15.62 2.72 2.69
C GLU A 29 -15.57 3.00 4.21
N ASN A 30 -14.74 2.21 4.94
CA ASN A 30 -14.56 2.26 6.39
C ASN A 30 -15.79 1.87 7.25
N LYS A 31 -16.74 1.17 6.67
CA LYS A 31 -17.86 0.54 7.38
C LYS A 31 -17.85 -0.95 7.18
N ASN A 32 -18.37 -1.69 8.17
CA ASN A 32 -18.38 -3.14 8.18
C ASN A 32 -19.75 -3.68 7.87
N TYR A 33 -19.82 -4.62 6.93
CA TYR A 33 -21.05 -5.21 6.44
C TYR A 33 -20.99 -6.73 6.51
N PHE A 34 -22.15 -7.35 6.68
CA PHE A 34 -22.30 -8.78 6.61
C PHE A 34 -23.39 -9.18 5.61
N VAL A 35 -23.25 -10.38 5.09
CA VAL A 35 -24.22 -11.03 4.20
C VAL A 35 -24.31 -12.49 4.59
N ASN A 36 -25.52 -13.03 4.71
CA ASN A 36 -25.76 -14.46 4.80
C ASN A 36 -26.85 -14.87 3.81
N ASN A 37 -27.34 -16.10 3.89
CA ASN A 37 -28.35 -16.60 2.96
C ASN A 37 -29.74 -15.97 3.14
N ALA A 38 -30.01 -15.28 4.26
CA ALA A 38 -31.32 -14.72 4.60
C ALA A 38 -31.34 -13.17 4.61
N GLU A 39 -30.27 -12.55 5.13
CA GLU A 39 -30.20 -11.12 5.38
C GLU A 39 -28.81 -10.55 5.16
N TYR A 40 -28.73 -9.23 5.08
CA TYR A 40 -27.47 -8.46 5.07
C TYR A 40 -27.64 -7.13 5.80
N GLY A 41 -26.55 -6.51 6.22
CA GLY A 41 -26.58 -5.22 6.90
C GLY A 41 -25.21 -4.75 7.37
N GLU A 42 -25.20 -3.62 8.08
CA GLU A 42 -24.03 -3.03 8.73
C GLU A 42 -23.86 -3.63 10.14
N PHE A 43 -22.62 -3.80 10.60
CA PHE A 43 -22.33 -4.25 11.97
C PHE A 43 -21.20 -3.47 12.62
N GLU A 44 -21.20 -3.42 13.96
CA GLU A 44 -20.21 -2.69 14.76
C GLU A 44 -19.30 -3.64 15.57
N SER A 45 -19.67 -4.93 15.73
CA SER A 45 -18.91 -5.88 16.51
C SER A 45 -18.97 -7.31 15.93
N LEU A 46 -17.80 -7.93 15.80
CA LEU A 46 -17.69 -9.35 15.38
C LEU A 46 -18.15 -10.35 16.45
N GLN A 47 -18.34 -9.93 17.70
CA GLN A 47 -18.85 -10.78 18.78
C GLN A 47 -20.27 -11.30 18.52
N ASN A 48 -21.01 -10.63 17.62
CA ASN A 48 -22.36 -11.01 17.23
C ASN A 48 -22.40 -12.24 16.30
N PHE A 49 -21.24 -12.69 15.81
CA PHE A 49 -21.14 -13.79 14.84
C PHE A 49 -20.49 -15.02 15.46
N LYS A 50 -21.01 -16.21 15.15
CA LYS A 50 -20.42 -17.48 15.56
C LYS A 50 -19.42 -18.04 14.56
N ASN A 51 -19.67 -17.86 13.26
CA ASN A 51 -18.82 -18.30 12.18
C ASN A 51 -18.73 -17.22 11.12
N ILE A 52 -17.53 -16.91 10.65
CA ILE A 52 -17.25 -15.77 9.77
C ILE A 52 -16.46 -16.24 8.56
N ILE A 53 -16.91 -15.84 7.36
CA ILE A 53 -16.12 -15.85 6.12
C ILE A 53 -15.75 -14.41 5.84
N SER A 54 -14.47 -14.08 5.85
CA SER A 54 -14.01 -12.71 5.60
C SER A 54 -13.55 -12.51 4.17
N LEU A 55 -13.99 -11.40 3.56
CA LEU A 55 -13.50 -10.89 2.27
C LEU A 55 -12.55 -9.69 2.45
N SER A 56 -12.23 -9.32 3.68
CA SER A 56 -11.35 -8.20 4.03
C SER A 56 -10.57 -8.55 5.30
N SER A 57 -9.96 -9.72 5.32
CA SER A 57 -9.45 -10.37 6.54
C SER A 57 -8.41 -9.53 7.26
N GLN A 58 -7.44 -8.95 6.55
CA GLN A 58 -6.40 -8.13 7.16
C GLN A 58 -6.99 -6.86 7.79
N LYS A 59 -7.92 -6.18 7.07
CA LYS A 59 -8.55 -4.96 7.58
C LYS A 59 -9.40 -5.20 8.82
N LEU A 60 -10.20 -6.28 8.81
CA LEU A 60 -11.01 -6.67 9.96
C LEU A 60 -10.13 -7.14 11.14
N SER A 61 -9.02 -7.84 10.85
CA SER A 61 -8.05 -8.22 11.88
C SER A 61 -7.45 -7.00 12.60
N ASN A 62 -7.10 -5.96 11.84
CA ASN A 62 -6.55 -4.72 12.39
C ASN A 62 -7.58 -3.95 13.23
N GLU A 63 -8.82 -3.86 12.74
CA GLU A 63 -9.87 -3.07 13.38
C GLU A 63 -10.38 -3.71 14.68
N PHE A 64 -10.59 -5.03 14.66
CA PHE A 64 -11.20 -5.74 15.80
C PHE A 64 -10.19 -6.50 16.66
N GLN A 65 -8.89 -6.45 16.35
CA GLN A 65 -7.85 -7.21 17.04
C GLN A 65 -8.25 -8.70 17.22
N ILE A 66 -8.72 -9.30 16.13
CA ILE A 66 -9.34 -10.63 16.15
C ILE A 66 -8.33 -11.65 16.67
N ASN A 67 -8.71 -12.36 17.73
CA ASN A 67 -8.10 -13.63 18.05
C ASN A 67 -8.57 -14.61 16.97
N ILE A 68 -7.70 -14.87 15.98
CA ILE A 68 -7.97 -15.77 14.85
C ILE A 68 -8.31 -17.15 15.45
N SER A 69 -9.59 -17.47 15.45
CA SER A 69 -10.14 -18.72 15.98
C SER A 69 -10.56 -19.63 14.84
N ASP A 70 -10.79 -20.92 15.11
CA ASP A 70 -11.30 -21.92 14.16
C ASP A 70 -12.63 -21.54 13.46
N LYS A 71 -13.25 -20.44 13.90
CA LYS A 71 -14.52 -19.91 13.39
C LYS A 71 -14.36 -18.81 12.34
N PHE A 72 -13.13 -18.39 12.06
CA PHE A 72 -12.82 -17.32 11.09
C PHE A 72 -12.15 -17.93 9.87
N ILE A 73 -12.73 -17.72 8.70
CA ILE A 73 -12.22 -18.17 7.40
C ILE A 73 -11.84 -16.94 6.58
N ALA A 74 -10.56 -16.77 6.28
CA ALA A 74 -10.04 -15.69 5.44
C ALA A 74 -10.16 -16.08 3.96
N TYR A 75 -11.32 -15.83 3.35
CA TYR A 75 -11.59 -16.20 1.97
C TYR A 75 -10.73 -15.43 0.97
N ASP A 76 -10.42 -14.16 1.25
CA ASP A 76 -9.48 -13.36 0.48
C ASP A 76 -8.08 -13.99 0.41
N CYS A 77 -7.57 -14.57 1.51
CA CYS A 77 -6.33 -15.33 1.51
C CYS A 77 -6.43 -16.58 0.60
N MET A 78 -7.54 -17.31 0.66
CA MET A 78 -7.76 -18.49 -0.20
C MET A 78 -7.80 -18.09 -1.68
N VAL A 79 -8.48 -17.00 -2.03
CA VAL A 79 -8.50 -16.46 -3.40
C VAL A 79 -7.11 -16.11 -3.88
N PHE A 80 -6.31 -15.46 -3.03
CA PHE A 80 -4.93 -15.12 -3.36
C PHE A 80 -4.03 -16.34 -3.58
N LEU A 81 -4.18 -17.39 -2.80
CA LEU A 81 -3.44 -18.64 -2.96
C LEU A 81 -3.83 -19.41 -4.23
N LEU A 82 -5.12 -19.35 -4.61
CA LEU A 82 -5.61 -19.97 -5.84
C LEU A 82 -5.17 -19.19 -7.09
N ASP A 83 -5.21 -17.87 -7.03
CA ASP A 83 -4.79 -16.98 -8.12
C ASP A 83 -4.16 -15.68 -7.59
N PRO A 84 -2.83 -15.64 -7.42
CA PRO A 84 -2.13 -14.45 -6.93
C PRO A 84 -2.25 -13.21 -7.83
N SER A 85 -2.71 -13.36 -9.08
CA SER A 85 -2.95 -12.22 -9.98
C SER A 85 -4.17 -11.40 -9.61
N VAL A 86 -5.11 -11.97 -8.89
CA VAL A 86 -6.38 -11.35 -8.47
C VAL A 86 -6.15 -10.19 -7.49
N ARG A 87 -5.21 -10.34 -6.56
CA ARG A 87 -4.93 -9.36 -5.49
C ARG A 87 -6.21 -8.96 -4.75
N PRO A 88 -6.73 -9.80 -3.86
CA PRO A 88 -8.03 -9.60 -3.21
C PRO A 88 -7.98 -8.56 -2.07
N ASP A 89 -7.15 -7.54 -2.19
CA ASP A 89 -7.03 -6.38 -1.31
C ASP A 89 -8.23 -5.41 -1.42
N ASN A 90 -9.10 -5.62 -2.39
CA ASN A 90 -10.37 -4.90 -2.54
C ASN A 90 -11.50 -5.81 -3.05
N LEU A 91 -12.72 -5.47 -2.68
CA LEU A 91 -13.92 -6.26 -3.00
C LEU A 91 -14.18 -6.40 -4.51
N PHE A 92 -13.85 -5.39 -5.31
CA PHE A 92 -14.03 -5.43 -6.75
C PHE A 92 -13.24 -6.56 -7.41
N ASN A 93 -12.01 -6.81 -6.95
CA ASN A 93 -11.18 -7.90 -7.47
C ASN A 93 -11.79 -9.26 -7.10
N ILE A 94 -12.35 -9.41 -5.90
CA ILE A 94 -13.06 -10.62 -5.49
C ILE A 94 -14.33 -10.82 -6.33
N VAL A 95 -15.09 -9.75 -6.61
CA VAL A 95 -16.25 -9.82 -7.51
C VAL A 95 -15.84 -10.36 -8.89
N LYS A 96 -14.78 -9.80 -9.47
CA LYS A 96 -14.29 -10.23 -10.80
C LYS A 96 -13.73 -11.65 -10.81
N TYR A 97 -13.16 -12.10 -9.72
CA TYR A 97 -12.75 -13.50 -9.53
C TYR A 97 -13.97 -14.44 -9.52
N LEU A 98 -15.01 -14.10 -8.77
CA LEU A 98 -16.23 -14.92 -8.65
C LEU A 98 -17.10 -14.88 -9.92
N ASP A 99 -17.11 -13.75 -10.62
CA ASP A 99 -17.89 -13.54 -11.84
C ASP A 99 -17.23 -12.46 -12.72
N PRO A 100 -16.39 -12.89 -13.70
CA PRO A 100 -15.75 -11.97 -14.63
C PRO A 100 -16.73 -11.12 -15.47
N GLN A 101 -17.96 -11.59 -15.67
CA GLN A 101 -18.99 -10.90 -16.43
C GLN A 101 -19.91 -10.01 -15.58
N SER A 102 -19.70 -9.96 -14.27
CA SER A 102 -20.50 -9.10 -13.38
C SER A 102 -20.47 -7.64 -13.84
N GLU A 103 -21.60 -6.95 -13.78
CA GLU A 103 -21.71 -5.51 -14.06
C GLU A 103 -21.19 -4.63 -12.92
N ILE A 104 -20.92 -5.19 -11.73
CA ILE A 104 -20.35 -4.47 -10.60
C ILE A 104 -18.99 -3.88 -10.97
N ASN A 105 -18.80 -2.63 -10.61
CA ASN A 105 -17.59 -1.86 -10.82
C ASN A 105 -17.19 -1.08 -9.56
N LYS A 106 -16.02 -0.41 -9.56
CA LYS A 106 -15.49 0.33 -8.41
C LYS A 106 -16.37 1.49 -7.92
N LYS A 107 -17.39 1.88 -8.67
CA LYS A 107 -18.34 2.96 -8.32
C LYS A 107 -19.71 2.41 -7.94
N SER A 108 -19.89 1.10 -7.96
CA SER A 108 -21.12 0.45 -7.54
C SER A 108 -21.41 0.74 -6.07
N SER A 109 -22.70 0.84 -5.75
CA SER A 109 -23.17 1.08 -4.38
C SER A 109 -22.92 -0.12 -3.48
N ILE A 110 -22.97 0.10 -2.18
CA ILE A 110 -22.86 -0.98 -1.20
C ILE A 110 -23.99 -2.03 -1.36
N ASP A 111 -25.20 -1.58 -1.70
CA ASP A 111 -26.32 -2.49 -1.93
C ASP A 111 -26.05 -3.46 -3.07
N GLU A 112 -25.46 -2.99 -4.19
CA GLU A 112 -25.08 -3.84 -5.31
C GLU A 112 -24.04 -4.89 -4.90
N TYR A 113 -23.05 -4.51 -4.07
CA TYR A 113 -22.08 -5.45 -3.53
C TYR A 113 -22.75 -6.48 -2.59
N MET A 114 -23.64 -6.06 -1.71
CA MET A 114 -24.35 -6.96 -0.80
C MET A 114 -25.25 -7.96 -1.55
N GLU A 115 -26.05 -7.48 -2.51
CA GLU A 115 -26.88 -8.33 -3.38
C GLU A 115 -26.03 -9.34 -4.16
N PHE A 116 -24.87 -8.90 -4.69
CA PHE A 116 -23.95 -9.79 -5.39
C PHE A 116 -23.43 -10.89 -4.46
N PHE A 117 -22.84 -10.54 -3.31
CA PHE A 117 -22.28 -11.55 -2.41
C PHE A 117 -23.36 -12.47 -1.84
N GLN A 118 -24.58 -11.98 -1.62
CA GLN A 118 -25.71 -12.83 -1.27
C GLN A 118 -26.03 -13.84 -2.38
N SER A 119 -26.05 -13.41 -3.63
CA SER A 119 -26.27 -14.30 -4.78
C SER A 119 -25.16 -15.35 -4.93
N LYS A 120 -23.91 -15.03 -4.58
CA LYS A 120 -22.73 -15.90 -4.66
C LYS A 120 -22.47 -16.72 -3.37
N TYR A 121 -23.29 -16.57 -2.33
CA TYR A 121 -23.08 -17.19 -1.02
C TYR A 121 -22.77 -18.70 -1.13
N ASN A 122 -23.64 -19.46 -1.79
CA ASN A 122 -23.45 -20.90 -1.95
C ASN A 122 -22.21 -21.26 -2.78
N SER A 123 -21.85 -20.43 -3.76
CA SER A 123 -20.64 -20.63 -4.57
C SER A 123 -19.38 -20.42 -3.75
N ILE A 124 -19.36 -19.41 -2.86
CA ILE A 124 -18.25 -19.16 -1.94
C ILE A 124 -18.09 -20.34 -0.96
N ILE A 125 -19.18 -20.82 -0.36
CA ILE A 125 -19.14 -22.00 0.53
C ILE A 125 -18.59 -23.23 -0.21
N LYS A 126 -19.01 -23.44 -1.46
CA LYS A 126 -18.54 -24.56 -2.28
C LYS A 126 -17.04 -24.43 -2.57
N SER A 127 -16.58 -23.27 -2.96
CA SER A 127 -15.15 -23.04 -3.26
C SER A 127 -14.24 -23.20 -2.04
N ILE A 128 -14.71 -22.85 -0.83
CA ILE A 128 -13.98 -23.10 0.41
C ILE A 128 -13.82 -24.61 0.63
N LYS A 129 -14.88 -25.40 0.48
CA LYS A 129 -14.80 -26.86 0.63
C LYS A 129 -13.88 -27.51 -0.40
N GLU A 130 -13.90 -27.01 -1.65
CA GLU A 130 -12.99 -27.48 -2.70
C GLU A 130 -11.53 -27.11 -2.40
N PHE A 131 -11.27 -25.91 -1.87
CA PHE A 131 -9.95 -25.51 -1.43
C PHE A 131 -9.40 -26.37 -0.29
N GLU A 132 -10.23 -26.75 0.66
CA GLU A 132 -9.85 -27.64 1.78
C GLU A 132 -9.43 -29.04 1.31
N LEU A 133 -9.85 -29.47 0.11
CA LEU A 133 -9.43 -30.75 -0.48
C LEU A 133 -8.02 -30.71 -1.09
N ASP A 134 -7.51 -29.53 -1.46
CA ASP A 134 -6.12 -29.36 -1.85
C ASP A 134 -5.24 -29.27 -0.59
N THR A 135 -4.72 -30.40 -0.16
CA THR A 135 -3.98 -30.51 1.10
C THR A 135 -2.76 -29.61 1.16
N SER A 136 -2.09 -29.31 0.03
CA SER A 136 -0.89 -28.48 0.00
C SER A 136 -1.23 -26.99 0.11
N LEU A 137 -2.22 -26.50 -0.61
CA LEU A 137 -2.69 -25.11 -0.50
C LEU A 137 -3.35 -24.85 0.86
N TYR A 138 -4.15 -25.81 1.34
CA TYR A 138 -4.79 -25.68 2.64
C TYR A 138 -3.78 -25.68 3.79
N GLN A 139 -2.70 -26.48 3.69
CA GLN A 139 -1.62 -26.46 4.67
C GLN A 139 -0.88 -25.13 4.65
N LEU A 140 -0.54 -24.60 3.47
CA LEU A 140 0.09 -23.27 3.32
C LEU A 140 -0.80 -22.17 3.92
N TYR A 141 -2.10 -22.19 3.63
CA TYR A 141 -3.07 -21.29 4.23
C TYR A 141 -3.04 -21.35 5.76
N LYS A 142 -3.15 -22.55 6.33
CA LYS A 142 -3.22 -22.73 7.79
C LYS A 142 -1.94 -22.38 8.54
N ASP A 143 -0.79 -22.71 7.94
CA ASP A 143 0.49 -22.59 8.65
C ASP A 143 1.19 -21.25 8.39
N VAL A 144 0.84 -20.56 7.30
CA VAL A 144 1.53 -19.33 6.90
C VAL A 144 0.56 -18.16 6.78
N ASP A 145 -0.34 -18.15 5.78
CA ASP A 145 -1.09 -16.94 5.44
C ASP A 145 -2.10 -16.55 6.51
N PHE A 146 -2.81 -17.52 7.07
CA PHE A 146 -3.82 -17.26 8.08
C PHE A 146 -3.21 -16.75 9.42
N PRO A 147 -2.15 -17.35 9.98
CA PRO A 147 -1.45 -16.79 11.14
C PRO A 147 -0.82 -15.42 10.89
N MET A 148 -0.36 -15.18 9.65
CA MET A 148 0.22 -13.87 9.29
C MET A 148 -0.74 -12.70 9.46
N LEU A 149 -2.06 -12.90 9.28
CA LEU A 149 -3.05 -11.86 9.50
C LEU A 149 -2.96 -11.25 10.91
N LYS A 150 -2.83 -12.11 11.92
CA LYS A 150 -2.68 -11.67 13.32
C LYS A 150 -1.34 -10.99 13.55
N ILE A 151 -0.26 -11.59 13.05
CA ILE A 151 1.10 -11.04 13.21
C ILE A 151 1.20 -9.66 12.58
N LEU A 152 0.70 -9.48 11.35
CA LEU A 152 0.72 -8.19 10.66
C LEU A 152 -0.14 -7.16 11.39
N SER A 153 -1.31 -7.55 11.90
CA SER A 153 -2.15 -6.67 12.71
C SER A 153 -1.43 -6.19 13.98
N GLU A 154 -0.78 -7.09 14.70
CA GLU A 154 0.01 -6.76 15.88
C GLU A 154 1.18 -5.82 15.53
N MET A 155 1.90 -6.07 14.43
CA MET A 155 2.99 -5.22 13.96
C MET A 155 2.52 -3.81 13.55
N GLU A 156 1.38 -3.70 12.87
CA GLU A 156 0.80 -2.42 12.47
C GLU A 156 0.35 -1.60 13.69
N ASN A 157 -0.29 -2.26 14.66
CA ASN A 157 -0.74 -1.61 15.89
C ASN A 157 0.41 -1.21 16.81
N GLU A 158 1.44 -2.06 16.94
CA GLU A 158 2.63 -1.74 17.74
C GLU A 158 3.43 -0.58 17.12
N GLY A 159 3.58 -0.55 15.80
CA GLY A 159 4.40 0.42 15.10
C GLY A 159 5.90 0.23 15.34
N ILE A 160 6.71 1.09 14.75
CA ILE A 160 8.19 1.05 14.86
C ILE A 160 8.67 2.33 15.51
N SER A 161 9.39 2.20 16.62
CA SER A 161 9.95 3.34 17.36
C SER A 161 11.02 4.07 16.55
N VAL A 162 10.97 5.42 16.55
CA VAL A 162 11.90 6.26 15.80
C VAL A 162 12.37 7.47 16.60
N SER A 163 13.61 7.90 16.33
CA SER A 163 14.18 9.12 16.92
C SER A 163 13.88 10.35 16.05
N LYS A 164 12.86 11.14 16.44
CA LYS A 164 12.57 12.45 15.81
C LYS A 164 13.78 13.39 15.81
N GLU A 165 14.62 13.31 16.86
CA GLU A 165 15.80 14.15 16.98
C GLU A 165 16.84 13.84 15.91
N LYS A 166 17.17 12.53 15.72
CA LYS A 166 18.10 12.09 14.67
C LYS A 166 17.58 12.46 13.28
N MET A 167 16.27 12.30 13.03
CA MET A 167 15.63 12.70 11.76
C MET A 167 15.80 14.18 11.48
N LYS A 168 15.47 15.06 12.44
CA LYS A 168 15.62 16.52 12.31
C LYS A 168 17.07 16.93 12.10
N LYS A 169 18.01 16.29 12.80
CA LYS A 169 19.45 16.56 12.66
C LYS A 169 19.95 16.22 11.25
N LEU A 170 19.53 15.07 10.71
CA LEU A 170 19.90 14.67 9.34
C LEU A 170 19.25 15.58 8.31
N SER A 171 17.96 15.92 8.44
CA SER A 171 17.26 16.88 7.56
C SER A 171 18.03 18.20 7.45
N LYS A 172 18.42 18.78 8.59
CA LYS A 172 19.20 20.03 8.63
C LYS A 172 20.57 19.90 7.95
N SER A 173 21.28 18.79 8.18
CA SER A 173 22.57 18.50 7.55
C SER A 173 22.42 18.36 6.03
N LEU A 174 21.42 17.63 5.54
CA LEU A 174 21.14 17.45 4.13
C LEU A 174 20.72 18.76 3.46
N SER A 175 19.90 19.59 4.12
CA SER A 175 19.55 20.94 3.65
C SER A 175 20.79 21.78 3.36
N SER A 176 21.75 21.83 4.30
CA SER A 176 22.99 22.59 4.10
C SER A 176 23.83 22.05 2.93
N LYS A 177 23.93 20.72 2.78
CA LYS A 177 24.63 20.09 1.65
C LYS A 177 23.96 20.40 0.31
N LEU A 178 22.63 20.38 0.26
CA LEU A 178 21.83 20.69 -0.94
C LEU A 178 22.01 22.15 -1.36
N THR A 179 21.93 23.09 -0.41
CA THR A 179 22.18 24.52 -0.68
C THR A 179 23.58 24.73 -1.24
N ASN A 180 24.60 24.07 -0.69
CA ASN A 180 25.96 24.17 -1.19
C ASN A 180 26.10 23.62 -2.64
N LEU A 181 25.46 22.50 -2.95
CA LEU A 181 25.48 21.94 -4.30
C LEU A 181 24.71 22.84 -5.28
N GLN A 182 23.58 23.36 -4.88
CA GLN A 182 22.78 24.30 -5.66
C GLN A 182 23.60 25.54 -6.01
N ASN A 183 24.27 26.15 -5.03
CA ASN A 183 25.13 27.32 -5.26
C ASN A 183 26.31 27.01 -6.19
N LYS A 184 26.89 25.80 -6.14
CA LYS A 184 27.92 25.38 -7.09
C LYS A 184 27.36 25.29 -8.50
N CYS A 185 26.16 24.72 -8.68
CA CYS A 185 25.51 24.67 -9.99
C CYS A 185 25.23 26.07 -10.55
N TYR A 186 24.71 26.98 -9.72
CA TYR A 186 24.43 28.36 -10.12
C TYR A 186 25.69 29.14 -10.49
N LYS A 187 26.80 28.92 -9.80
CA LYS A 187 28.09 29.51 -10.17
C LYS A 187 28.60 29.05 -11.54
N ILE A 188 28.37 27.80 -11.93
CA ILE A 188 28.79 27.26 -13.22
C ILE A 188 27.90 27.80 -14.34
N THR A 189 26.62 28.00 -14.07
CA THR A 189 25.65 28.46 -15.09
C THR A 189 25.43 29.99 -15.09
N GLU A 190 25.97 30.69 -14.10
CA GLU A 190 25.78 32.11 -13.84
C GLU A 190 24.31 32.54 -13.68
N LYS A 191 23.43 31.59 -13.40
CA LYS A 191 21.99 31.81 -13.22
C LYS A 191 21.35 30.79 -12.26
N GLU A 192 20.19 31.15 -11.69
CA GLU A 192 19.37 30.27 -10.88
C GLU A 192 18.40 29.48 -11.76
N PHE A 193 18.21 28.24 -11.44
CA PHE A 193 17.27 27.33 -12.11
C PHE A 193 16.89 26.18 -11.19
N ASN A 194 15.82 25.45 -11.55
CA ASN A 194 15.40 24.27 -10.81
C ASN A 194 16.20 23.03 -11.25
N LEU A 195 17.10 22.54 -10.36
CA LEU A 195 17.95 21.36 -10.59
C LEU A 195 17.17 20.07 -10.79
N ASN A 196 15.91 20.02 -10.36
CA ASN A 196 15.01 18.88 -10.54
C ASN A 196 14.19 18.96 -11.84
N SER A 197 14.25 20.09 -12.60
CA SER A 197 13.48 20.27 -13.82
C SER A 197 14.21 19.69 -15.04
N PRO A 198 13.75 18.58 -15.65
CA PRO A 198 14.37 18.02 -16.85
C PRO A 198 14.38 19.01 -18.02
N LYS A 199 13.34 19.86 -18.14
CA LYS A 199 13.22 20.85 -19.20
C LYS A 199 14.30 21.93 -19.08
N GLN A 200 14.48 22.51 -17.88
CA GLN A 200 15.49 23.54 -17.64
C GLN A 200 16.91 22.99 -17.77
N LEU A 201 17.15 21.78 -17.30
CA LEU A 201 18.44 21.11 -17.47
C LEU A 201 18.77 20.84 -18.94
N SER A 202 17.78 20.39 -19.71
CA SER A 202 17.97 20.15 -21.15
C SER A 202 18.35 21.43 -21.87
N GLU A 203 17.70 22.55 -21.53
CA GLU A 203 18.05 23.89 -22.10
C GLU A 203 19.49 24.29 -21.76
N ILE A 204 19.85 24.21 -20.49
CA ILE A 204 21.19 24.57 -20.01
C ILE A 204 22.28 23.69 -20.64
N PHE A 205 22.08 22.36 -20.59
CA PHE A 205 23.12 21.42 -21.06
C PHE A 205 23.34 21.50 -22.57
N PHE A 206 22.26 21.47 -23.35
CA PHE A 206 22.36 21.21 -24.77
C PHE A 206 22.28 22.52 -25.61
N ASN A 207 21.52 23.52 -25.14
CA ASN A 207 21.37 24.75 -25.85
C ASN A 207 22.36 25.82 -25.41
N GLU A 208 22.70 25.93 -24.13
CA GLU A 208 23.61 26.94 -23.62
C GLU A 208 25.06 26.44 -23.54
N LEU A 209 25.29 25.35 -22.77
CA LEU A 209 26.64 24.80 -22.54
C LEU A 209 27.12 23.89 -23.69
N LYS A 210 26.28 23.62 -24.69
CA LYS A 210 26.58 22.81 -25.88
C LYS A 210 27.16 21.42 -25.56
N TYR A 211 26.71 20.78 -24.47
CA TYR A 211 27.08 19.41 -24.18
C TYR A 211 26.55 18.44 -25.25
N PRO A 212 27.20 17.31 -25.50
CA PRO A 212 26.75 16.34 -26.50
C PRO A 212 25.40 15.72 -26.10
N VAL A 213 24.48 15.60 -27.06
CA VAL A 213 23.19 14.89 -26.85
C VAL A 213 23.42 13.39 -26.98
N LEU A 214 23.51 12.66 -25.86
CA LEU A 214 23.79 11.23 -25.83
C LEU A 214 22.53 10.38 -26.05
N LYS A 215 21.35 10.88 -25.63
CA LYS A 215 20.09 10.15 -25.69
C LYS A 215 18.92 11.10 -25.85
N LYS A 216 17.86 10.67 -26.55
CA LYS A 216 16.60 11.40 -26.66
C LYS A 216 15.47 10.69 -25.92
N THR A 217 14.51 11.44 -25.43
CA THR A 217 13.26 10.92 -24.88
C THR A 217 12.37 10.33 -25.99
N PRO A 218 11.35 9.52 -25.70
CA PRO A 218 10.39 9.03 -26.70
C PRO A 218 9.71 10.16 -27.51
N LYS A 219 9.63 11.37 -26.94
CA LYS A 219 9.09 12.58 -27.61
C LYS A 219 10.15 13.37 -28.41
N GLY A 220 11.34 12.84 -28.57
CA GLY A 220 12.43 13.44 -29.38
C GLY A 220 13.27 14.52 -28.67
N ALA A 221 12.93 14.95 -27.46
CA ALA A 221 13.72 15.92 -26.69
C ALA A 221 15.01 15.29 -26.13
N PRO A 222 16.12 16.05 -25.96
CA PRO A 222 17.32 15.54 -25.29
C PRO A 222 17.01 15.07 -23.86
N SER A 223 17.50 13.88 -23.49
CA SER A 223 17.27 13.29 -22.16
C SER A 223 18.27 13.84 -21.14
N THR A 224 17.79 14.05 -19.91
CA THR A 224 18.59 14.35 -18.71
C THR A 224 18.39 13.31 -17.62
N ASP A 225 18.15 12.06 -18.02
CA ASP A 225 18.04 10.95 -17.08
C ASP A 225 19.38 10.62 -16.38
N ALA A 226 19.33 9.78 -15.36
CA ALA A 226 20.53 9.48 -14.57
C ALA A 226 21.65 8.90 -15.42
N SER A 227 21.36 8.03 -16.40
CA SER A 227 22.38 7.42 -17.25
C SER A 227 23.08 8.42 -18.15
N VAL A 228 22.36 9.43 -18.66
CA VAL A 228 22.93 10.55 -19.44
C VAL A 228 23.79 11.44 -18.55
N LEU A 229 23.30 11.75 -17.35
CA LEU A 229 24.05 12.56 -16.39
C LEU A 229 25.34 11.86 -15.94
N ASP A 230 25.31 10.55 -15.70
CA ASP A 230 26.48 9.75 -15.32
C ASP A 230 27.55 9.79 -16.41
N GLU A 231 27.17 9.67 -17.69
CA GLU A 231 28.11 9.73 -18.80
C GLU A 231 28.70 11.15 -18.96
N LEU A 232 27.85 12.19 -18.88
CA LEU A 232 28.32 13.57 -18.95
C LEU A 232 29.20 13.96 -17.75
N ALA A 233 28.96 13.37 -16.57
CA ALA A 233 29.74 13.63 -15.36
C ALA A 233 31.20 13.18 -15.46
N LYS A 234 31.56 12.33 -16.43
CA LYS A 234 32.94 11.94 -16.68
C LYS A 234 33.78 13.12 -17.18
N ASN A 235 33.17 14.05 -17.87
CA ASN A 235 33.87 15.18 -18.53
C ASN A 235 33.43 16.56 -18.02
N TYR A 236 32.32 16.66 -17.28
CA TYR A 236 31.75 17.94 -16.87
C TYR A 236 31.33 17.91 -15.39
N ASP A 237 31.64 18.99 -14.66
CA ASP A 237 31.31 19.09 -13.22
C ASP A 237 29.85 19.35 -12.94
N LEU A 238 29.14 20.11 -13.81
CA LEU A 238 27.72 20.41 -13.56
C LEU A 238 26.84 19.17 -13.48
N PRO A 239 26.87 18.22 -14.43
CA PRO A 239 26.14 16.96 -14.31
C PRO A 239 26.49 16.17 -13.03
N LYS A 240 27.75 16.16 -12.62
CA LYS A 240 28.22 15.50 -11.38
C LYS A 240 27.57 16.13 -10.13
N HIS A 241 27.49 17.45 -10.06
CA HIS A 241 26.85 18.16 -8.96
C HIS A 241 25.34 17.92 -8.95
N ILE A 242 24.69 17.88 -10.13
CA ILE A 242 23.26 17.63 -10.25
C ILE A 242 22.89 16.18 -9.84
N LEU A 243 23.69 15.19 -10.24
CA LEU A 243 23.50 13.80 -9.78
C LEU A 243 23.54 13.73 -8.26
N LYS A 244 24.56 14.32 -7.64
CA LYS A 244 24.68 14.33 -6.19
C LYS A 244 23.55 15.09 -5.51
N TYR A 245 23.12 16.22 -6.08
CA TYR A 245 21.96 16.97 -5.60
C TYR A 245 20.70 16.12 -5.63
N ARG A 246 20.38 15.47 -6.76
CA ARG A 246 19.19 14.64 -6.92
C ARG A 246 19.19 13.44 -5.98
N GLU A 247 20.35 12.79 -5.77
CA GLU A 247 20.52 11.70 -4.81
C GLU A 247 20.15 12.17 -3.39
N LEU A 248 20.76 13.27 -2.94
CA LEU A 248 20.53 13.80 -1.59
C LEU A 248 19.10 14.31 -1.40
N GLU A 249 18.54 14.97 -2.44
CA GLU A 249 17.17 15.49 -2.40
C GLU A 249 16.14 14.35 -2.33
N LYS A 250 16.34 13.29 -3.11
CA LYS A 250 15.47 12.09 -3.03
C LYS A 250 15.52 11.47 -1.63
N ILE A 251 16.71 11.35 -1.07
CA ILE A 251 16.90 10.81 0.29
C ILE A 251 16.18 11.69 1.32
N ARG A 252 16.41 13.01 1.26
CA ARG A 252 15.81 13.95 2.20
C ARG A 252 14.28 13.95 2.08
N SER A 253 13.76 14.16 0.89
CA SER A 253 12.32 14.31 0.65
C SER A 253 11.54 13.03 0.94
N THR A 254 12.10 11.86 0.60
CA THR A 254 11.37 10.58 0.73
C THR A 254 11.52 9.97 2.13
N TYR A 255 12.74 9.93 2.67
CA TYR A 255 13.03 9.11 3.85
C TYR A 255 13.27 9.93 5.13
N VAL A 256 13.48 11.24 5.00
CA VAL A 256 13.67 12.09 6.19
C VAL A 256 12.45 13.00 6.38
N ASP A 257 12.27 13.96 5.47
CA ASP A 257 11.17 14.94 5.56
C ASP A 257 9.81 14.27 5.25
N GLY A 258 9.79 13.23 4.39
CA GLY A 258 8.59 12.48 4.07
C GLY A 258 8.10 11.57 5.20
N LEU A 259 9.02 11.02 6.03
CA LEU A 259 8.64 10.17 7.16
C LEU A 259 8.34 10.97 8.44
N LEU A 260 8.88 12.17 8.58
CA LEU A 260 8.73 12.96 9.81
C LEU A 260 7.27 13.31 10.17
N PRO A 261 6.37 13.63 9.22
CA PRO A 261 4.95 13.83 9.50
C PRO A 261 4.20 12.56 9.93
N GLU A 262 4.70 11.39 9.53
CA GLU A 262 4.11 10.08 9.85
C GLU A 262 4.44 9.63 11.28
N VAL A 263 5.34 10.34 11.97
CA VAL A 263 5.73 9.98 13.34
C VAL A 263 4.68 10.46 14.33
N THR A 264 4.05 9.52 15.00
CA THR A 264 3.02 9.74 16.02
C THR A 264 3.54 10.44 17.27
N HIS A 265 2.66 10.79 18.19
CA HIS A 265 3.00 11.48 19.44
C HIS A 265 3.93 10.65 20.35
N ASP A 266 3.80 9.33 20.34
CA ASP A 266 4.61 8.34 21.08
C ASP A 266 5.92 7.96 20.35
N SER A 267 6.30 8.72 19.30
CA SER A 267 7.52 8.54 18.52
C SER A 267 7.60 7.22 17.75
N LYS A 268 6.47 6.76 17.24
CA LYS A 268 6.37 5.58 16.38
C LYS A 268 5.91 5.94 14.96
N ILE A 269 6.24 5.07 14.00
CA ILE A 269 5.68 5.06 12.65
C ILE A 269 4.87 3.78 12.49
N HIS A 270 3.62 3.92 12.06
CA HIS A 270 2.75 2.82 11.71
C HIS A 270 2.67 2.73 10.19
N THR A 271 3.16 1.64 9.62
CA THR A 271 3.02 1.33 8.20
C THR A 271 1.93 0.29 8.03
N HIS A 272 1.31 0.25 6.87
CA HIS A 272 0.42 -0.85 6.50
C HIS A 272 1.21 -1.92 5.74
N TYR A 273 1.13 -3.17 6.20
CA TYR A 273 1.73 -4.33 5.53
C TYR A 273 0.68 -5.05 4.70
N ASN A 274 0.79 -4.99 3.38
CA ASN A 274 -0.16 -5.64 2.48
C ASN A 274 0.27 -7.09 2.18
N LEU A 275 -0.53 -8.05 2.62
CA LEU A 275 -0.31 -9.49 2.41
C LEU A 275 -0.45 -9.85 0.91
N PHE A 276 -1.30 -9.14 0.18
CA PHE A 276 -1.63 -9.39 -1.23
C PHE A 276 -0.90 -8.45 -2.20
N GLY A 277 0.10 -7.72 -1.73
CA GLY A 277 0.75 -6.63 -2.48
C GLY A 277 1.55 -7.08 -3.69
N THR A 278 1.98 -8.35 -3.75
CA THR A 278 2.79 -8.88 -4.85
C THR A 278 2.33 -10.27 -5.27
N THR A 279 2.44 -10.59 -6.56
CA THR A 279 2.11 -11.92 -7.11
C THR A 279 3.08 -13.03 -6.68
N THR A 280 4.19 -12.66 -6.05
CA THR A 280 5.23 -13.59 -5.58
C THR A 280 5.08 -14.00 -4.12
N GLY A 281 4.00 -13.59 -3.45
CA GLY A 281 3.76 -13.84 -2.02
C GLY A 281 4.66 -13.01 -1.07
N ARG A 282 5.43 -12.05 -1.58
CA ARG A 282 6.15 -11.11 -0.72
C ARG A 282 5.21 -10.07 -0.15
N LEU A 283 5.37 -9.75 1.13
CA LEU A 283 4.68 -8.61 1.73
C LEU A 283 5.13 -7.31 1.06
N SER A 284 4.23 -6.35 0.96
CA SER A 284 4.57 -4.96 0.67
C SER A 284 4.23 -4.05 1.84
N SER A 285 4.90 -2.91 1.92
CA SER A 285 4.67 -1.89 2.97
C SER A 285 4.24 -0.59 2.32
N GLU A 286 3.21 0.04 2.86
CA GLU A 286 2.68 1.31 2.35
C GLU A 286 2.18 2.22 3.48
N LYS A 287 2.12 3.51 3.21
CA LYS A 287 1.60 4.55 4.12
C LYS A 287 2.24 4.56 5.51
N PRO A 288 3.57 4.76 5.59
CA PRO A 288 4.58 4.94 4.54
C PRO A 288 5.25 3.64 4.09
N ASN A 289 5.88 3.63 2.89
CA ASN A 289 6.66 2.48 2.44
C ASN A 289 8.03 2.46 3.14
N LEU A 290 8.22 1.51 4.05
CA LEU A 290 9.46 1.33 4.81
C LEU A 290 10.43 0.30 4.21
N GLN A 291 9.98 -0.50 3.20
CA GLN A 291 10.82 -1.53 2.58
C GLN A 291 11.86 -0.95 1.61
N ASN A 292 11.63 0.25 1.09
CA ASN A 292 12.53 0.91 0.15
C ASN A 292 13.63 1.77 0.80
N ILE A 293 13.79 1.69 2.12
CA ILE A 293 14.85 2.41 2.84
C ILE A 293 16.22 1.90 2.37
N PRO A 294 17.11 2.77 1.87
CA PRO A 294 18.43 2.37 1.40
C PRO A 294 19.24 1.66 2.49
N ASN A 295 20.03 0.64 2.11
CA ASN A 295 20.85 -0.13 3.06
C ASN A 295 22.34 -0.22 2.70
N LYS A 296 22.71 0.18 1.48
CA LYS A 296 24.09 0.01 0.95
C LYS A 296 24.96 1.26 1.08
N THR A 297 24.39 2.40 1.38
CA THR A 297 25.10 3.68 1.46
C THR A 297 25.23 4.16 2.91
N GLU A 298 26.23 4.98 3.20
CA GLU A 298 26.41 5.61 4.51
C GLU A 298 25.15 6.42 4.92
N LEU A 299 24.53 7.15 3.97
CA LEU A 299 23.28 7.87 4.23
C LEU A 299 22.12 6.90 4.52
N GLY A 300 22.09 5.75 3.85
CA GLY A 300 21.12 4.72 4.15
C GLY A 300 21.25 4.18 5.57
N GLN A 301 22.47 3.99 6.07
CA GLN A 301 22.70 3.61 7.45
C GLN A 301 22.24 4.70 8.42
N GLN A 302 22.55 5.97 8.17
CA GLN A 302 22.07 7.09 8.99
C GLN A 302 20.53 7.18 9.05
N ILE A 303 19.81 6.80 7.97
CA ILE A 303 18.35 6.70 7.99
C ILE A 303 17.89 5.51 8.85
N ARG A 304 18.56 4.37 8.74
CA ARG A 304 18.25 3.19 9.57
C ARG A 304 18.49 3.44 11.05
N ASP A 305 19.45 4.28 11.40
CA ASP A 305 19.73 4.69 12.78
C ASP A 305 18.58 5.53 13.42
N PHE A 306 17.58 5.93 12.64
CA PHE A 306 16.37 6.53 13.21
C PHE A 306 15.52 5.51 13.96
N PHE A 307 15.47 4.27 13.44
CA PHE A 307 14.69 3.19 14.00
C PHE A 307 15.42 2.60 15.22
N ILE A 308 14.68 2.43 16.33
CA ILE A 308 15.24 2.12 17.65
C ILE A 308 14.77 0.71 18.06
#